data_e86036b9568fdcd2f929dd15c2daa185
#
_entry.id   e86036b9568fdcd2f929dd15c2daa185
#
_cell.length_a   1.000
_cell.length_b   1.000
_cell.length_c   1.000
_cell.angle_alpha   90.00
_cell.angle_beta   90.00
_cell.angle_gamma   90.00
#
_symmetry.space_group_name_H-M   'P 1'
#
loop_
_entity.id
_entity.type
_entity.pdbx_description
1 polymer ?
#
loop_
_entity_poly.entity_id
_entity_poly.type
_entity_poly.pdbx_seq_one_letter_code
_entity_poly.pdbx_strand_id
1 'polypeptide(L)'
;EKYIEEYPLGITSERNRKTITQTQDEIDRSLRDQYTDQDKKKEEQQAYEAYVSKLSPEEKSVVEAGNNYYSLTFKNKGGLPMPIILKFVFADSTEEVHRIPAEIWRKNNEEVSKVFVTDKVIKQINLDPFLETADIDRSNNYYPSQQQMSRFELYRQQRGMPQGRT
;
A
#
# COMPACT_ATOMS: atom_id res chain seq x y z
N GLU A 1 -6.52 41.72 16.94
CA GLU A 1 -7.06 41.14 18.18
C GLU A 1 -8.21 41.98 18.74
N LYS A 2 -8.06 43.28 18.89
CA LYS A 2 -9.12 44.23 19.35
C LYS A 2 -10.38 44.20 18.49
N TYR A 3 -10.24 44.02 17.17
CA TYR A 3 -11.37 43.96 16.24
C TYR A 3 -12.23 42.69 16.42
N ILE A 4 -11.62 41.59 16.85
CA ILE A 4 -12.31 40.32 17.09
C ILE A 4 -13.11 40.37 18.42
N GLU A 5 -12.66 41.15 19.40
CA GLU A 5 -13.39 41.33 20.66
C GLU A 5 -14.61 42.24 20.52
N GLU A 6 -14.55 43.20 19.59
CA GLU A 6 -15.60 44.23 19.42
C GLU A 6 -16.75 43.76 18.49
N TYR A 7 -16.46 42.84 17.58
CA TYR A 7 -17.44 42.32 16.61
C TYR A 7 -17.62 40.80 16.77
N PRO A 8 -18.83 40.33 17.03
CA PRO A 8 -19.08 38.90 17.15
C PRO A 8 -18.75 38.22 15.83
N LEU A 9 -17.96 37.17 15.92
CA LEU A 9 -17.61 36.32 14.75
C LEU A 9 -18.87 35.69 14.17
N GLY A 10 -19.03 35.76 12.84
CA GLY A 10 -20.12 35.10 12.16
C GLY A 10 -20.08 33.60 12.37
N ILE A 11 -21.23 32.94 12.21
CA ILE A 11 -21.44 31.49 12.43
C ILE A 11 -20.37 30.63 11.75
N THR A 12 -19.88 31.05 10.59
CA THR A 12 -18.83 30.34 9.83
C THR A 12 -17.46 30.41 10.51
N SER A 13 -17.15 31.54 11.15
CA SER A 13 -15.90 31.75 11.88
C SER A 13 -15.89 31.04 13.23
N GLU A 14 -17.03 30.92 13.88
CA GLU A 14 -17.18 30.11 15.09
C GLU A 14 -17.03 28.62 14.81
N ARG A 15 -17.55 28.11 13.68
CA ARG A 15 -17.35 26.73 13.26
C ARG A 15 -15.89 26.39 13.00
N ASN A 16 -15.09 27.35 12.51
CA ASN A 16 -13.67 27.14 12.26
C ASN A 16 -12.80 27.25 13.53
N ARG A 17 -13.31 27.81 14.60
CA ARG A 17 -12.59 27.94 15.88
C ARG A 17 -12.50 26.63 16.63
N LYS A 18 -13.61 25.96 16.81
CA LYS A 18 -13.73 24.61 17.38
C LYS A 18 -14.99 23.97 16.85
N THR A 19 -14.98 22.69 16.59
CA THR A 19 -16.20 21.95 16.28
C THR A 19 -17.11 21.97 17.51
N ILE A 20 -18.42 21.90 17.28
CA ILE A 20 -19.44 21.87 18.35
C ILE A 20 -19.13 20.76 19.37
N THR A 21 -18.62 19.64 18.91
CA THR A 21 -18.17 18.51 19.72
C THR A 21 -16.93 18.79 20.57
N GLN A 22 -16.12 19.80 20.21
CA GLN A 22 -14.93 20.18 20.96
C GLN A 22 -15.21 21.28 22.02
N THR A 23 -16.35 21.98 21.93
CA THR A 23 -16.67 23.11 22.79
C THR A 23 -17.62 22.77 23.93
N GLN A 24 -18.29 21.64 23.90
CA GLN A 24 -19.26 21.22 24.92
C GLN A 24 -18.80 19.93 25.58
N ASP A 25 -18.40 20.04 26.86
CA ASP A 25 -17.94 18.89 27.66
C ASP A 25 -19.04 17.84 27.94
N GLU A 26 -20.31 18.19 27.69
CA GLU A 26 -21.48 17.36 28.01
C GLU A 26 -22.16 16.74 26.77
N ILE A 27 -21.72 17.03 25.54
CA ILE A 27 -22.31 16.43 24.35
C ILE A 27 -21.67 15.06 24.09
N ASP A 28 -22.51 14.08 23.84
CA ASP A 28 -22.10 12.79 23.26
C ASP A 28 -21.22 13.03 22.03
N ARG A 29 -19.91 12.90 22.25
CA ARG A 29 -18.94 13.00 21.17
C ARG A 29 -19.26 11.93 20.14
N SER A 30 -19.23 12.26 18.87
CA SER A 30 -19.40 11.26 17.83
C SER A 30 -18.36 10.14 18.06
N LEU A 31 -18.70 8.91 17.71
CA LEU A 31 -17.78 7.77 17.82
C LEU A 31 -16.40 8.07 17.23
N ARG A 32 -16.36 8.93 16.22
CA ARG A 32 -15.12 9.39 15.58
C ARG A 32 -14.25 10.26 16.50
N ASP A 33 -14.86 11.08 17.35
CA ASP A 33 -14.15 11.99 18.27
C ASP A 33 -13.85 11.29 19.61
N GLN A 34 -14.54 10.20 19.94
CA GLN A 34 -14.30 9.40 21.15
C GLN A 34 -13.02 8.55 21.07
N TYR A 35 -12.64 8.13 19.86
CA TYR A 35 -11.45 7.30 19.66
C TYR A 35 -10.29 8.13 19.13
N THR A 36 -9.34 8.40 20.00
CA THR A 36 -8.04 8.94 19.58
C THR A 36 -7.23 7.87 18.86
N ASP A 37 -6.26 8.25 18.04
CA ASP A 37 -5.37 7.28 17.38
C ASP A 37 -4.60 6.41 18.39
N GLN A 38 -4.42 6.90 19.63
CA GLN A 38 -3.82 6.13 20.72
C GLN A 38 -4.75 5.05 21.25
N ASP A 39 -6.04 5.33 21.35
CA ASP A 39 -7.03 4.36 21.85
C ASP A 39 -7.22 3.24 20.83
N LYS A 40 -7.27 3.56 19.54
CA LYS A 40 -7.28 2.56 18.46
C LYS A 40 -6.06 1.65 18.51
N LYS A 41 -4.87 2.23 18.67
CA LYS A 41 -3.62 1.45 18.80
C LYS A 41 -3.64 0.51 20.01
N LYS A 42 -4.22 0.94 21.14
CA LYS A 42 -4.34 0.10 22.33
C LYS A 42 -5.32 -1.05 22.10
N GLU A 43 -6.47 -0.79 21.49
CA GLU A 43 -7.45 -1.84 21.16
C GLU A 43 -6.88 -2.84 20.14
N GLU A 44 -6.21 -2.36 19.11
CA GLU A 44 -5.51 -3.20 18.14
C GLU A 44 -4.43 -4.06 18.80
N GLN A 45 -3.67 -3.48 19.72
CA GLN A 45 -2.64 -4.19 20.47
C GLN A 45 -3.25 -5.26 21.38
N GLN A 46 -4.32 -4.94 22.11
CA GLN A 46 -5.01 -5.91 22.97
C GLN A 46 -5.64 -7.05 22.14
N ALA A 47 -6.24 -6.71 20.99
CA ALA A 47 -6.77 -7.70 20.07
C ALA A 47 -5.69 -8.62 19.51
N TYR A 48 -4.54 -8.06 19.18
CA TYR A 48 -3.36 -8.80 18.72
C TYR A 48 -2.82 -9.73 19.82
N GLU A 49 -2.65 -9.24 21.05
CA GLU A 49 -2.19 -10.03 22.20
C GLU A 49 -3.17 -11.18 22.51
N ALA A 50 -4.48 -10.90 22.45
CA ALA A 50 -5.51 -11.91 22.63
C ALA A 50 -5.50 -12.97 21.51
N TYR A 51 -5.20 -12.58 20.28
CA TYR A 51 -5.01 -13.48 19.15
C TYR A 51 -3.77 -14.36 19.36
N VAL A 52 -2.62 -13.75 19.64
CA VAL A 52 -1.35 -14.46 19.86
C VAL A 52 -1.45 -15.43 21.03
N SER A 53 -2.22 -15.10 22.10
CA SER A 53 -2.40 -16.00 23.24
C SER A 53 -3.10 -17.31 22.88
N LYS A 54 -3.94 -17.31 21.84
CA LYS A 54 -4.71 -18.48 21.35
C LYS A 54 -3.92 -19.34 20.37
N LEU A 55 -2.79 -18.86 19.86
CA LEU A 55 -1.96 -19.60 18.92
C LEU A 55 -1.23 -20.77 19.60
N SER A 56 -1.04 -21.86 18.86
CA SER A 56 -0.18 -22.96 19.27
C SER A 56 1.28 -22.53 19.40
N PRO A 57 2.14 -23.27 20.12
CA PRO A 57 3.57 -22.94 20.22
C PRO A 57 4.27 -22.87 18.85
N GLU A 58 3.85 -23.71 17.90
CA GLU A 58 4.39 -23.74 16.54
C GLU A 58 4.00 -22.48 15.76
N GLU A 59 2.74 -22.06 15.84
CA GLU A 59 2.23 -20.83 15.21
C GLU A 59 2.87 -19.59 15.83
N LYS A 60 3.10 -19.56 17.14
CA LYS A 60 3.82 -18.47 17.81
C LYS A 60 5.23 -18.32 17.28
N SER A 61 5.95 -19.41 17.08
CA SER A 61 7.31 -19.37 16.52
C SER A 61 7.34 -18.77 15.12
N VAL A 62 6.32 -18.99 14.31
CA VAL A 62 6.20 -18.41 12.96
C VAL A 62 5.93 -16.91 13.02
N VAL A 63 5.08 -16.45 13.95
CA VAL A 63 4.79 -15.02 14.14
C VAL A 63 5.99 -14.28 14.72
N GLU A 64 6.70 -14.90 15.66
CA GLU A 64 7.90 -14.34 16.31
C GLU A 64 9.14 -14.35 15.40
N ALA A 65 9.16 -15.18 14.37
CA ALA A 65 10.27 -15.27 13.42
C ALA A 65 10.56 -13.98 12.65
N GLY A 66 9.68 -12.97 12.76
CA GLY A 66 9.88 -11.64 12.14
C GLY A 66 9.83 -11.67 10.61
N ASN A 67 9.20 -12.69 10.02
CA ASN A 67 9.08 -12.83 8.58
C ASN A 67 8.19 -11.74 7.99
N ASN A 68 8.55 -11.29 6.81
CA ASN A 68 7.74 -10.37 6.02
C ASN A 68 6.79 -11.16 5.10
N TYR A 69 5.51 -10.80 5.12
CA TYR A 69 4.46 -11.43 4.31
C TYR A 69 4.03 -10.48 3.20
N TYR A 70 4.19 -10.91 1.95
CA TYR A 70 3.79 -10.14 0.78
C TYR A 70 2.67 -10.85 0.04
N SER A 71 1.48 -10.26 0.03
CA SER A 71 0.35 -10.76 -0.77
C SER A 71 0.35 -10.05 -2.12
N LEU A 72 0.62 -10.79 -3.17
CA LEU A 72 0.64 -10.30 -4.55
C LEU A 72 -0.59 -10.80 -5.29
N THR A 73 -1.30 -9.86 -5.93
CA THR A 73 -2.45 -10.16 -6.77
C THR A 73 -2.12 -9.86 -8.22
N PHE A 74 -2.27 -10.87 -9.07
CA PHE A 74 -2.00 -10.80 -10.50
C PHE A 74 -3.30 -10.81 -11.28
N LYS A 75 -3.41 -9.93 -12.28
CA LYS A 75 -4.58 -9.81 -13.15
C LYS A 75 -4.19 -10.14 -14.58
N ASN A 76 -4.88 -11.12 -15.17
CA ASN A 76 -4.71 -11.49 -16.56
C ASN A 76 -5.63 -10.66 -17.46
N LYS A 77 -5.14 -9.53 -17.96
CA LYS A 77 -5.91 -8.65 -18.84
C LYS A 77 -6.03 -9.18 -20.26
N GLY A 78 -5.04 -9.92 -20.71
CA GLY A 78 -5.00 -10.48 -22.09
C GLY A 78 -5.74 -11.78 -22.27
N GLY A 79 -6.19 -12.42 -21.19
CA GLY A 79 -6.92 -13.69 -21.24
C GLY A 79 -6.06 -14.92 -21.56
N LEU A 80 -4.77 -14.76 -21.87
CA LEU A 80 -3.86 -15.89 -22.10
C LEU A 80 -3.20 -16.31 -20.79
N PRO A 81 -3.44 -17.55 -20.30
CA PRO A 81 -2.76 -18.06 -19.11
C PRO A 81 -1.27 -18.28 -19.37
N MET A 82 -0.45 -17.47 -18.72
CA MET A 82 1.00 -17.56 -18.85
C MET A 82 1.65 -17.83 -17.50
N PRO A 83 2.87 -18.41 -17.46
CA PRO A 83 3.62 -18.49 -16.22
C PRO A 83 3.92 -17.10 -15.68
N ILE A 84 3.94 -16.97 -14.37
CA ILE A 84 4.31 -15.71 -13.69
C ILE A 84 5.76 -15.83 -13.26
N ILE A 85 6.60 -14.95 -13.78
CA ILE A 85 8.03 -14.88 -13.45
C ILE A 85 8.26 -13.62 -12.66
N LEU A 86 8.68 -13.75 -11.41
CA LEU A 86 8.92 -12.64 -10.50
C LEU A 86 10.39 -12.57 -10.13
N LYS A 87 10.93 -11.37 -10.13
CA LYS A 87 12.25 -11.08 -9.56
C LYS A 87 12.05 -10.15 -8.37
N PHE A 88 12.42 -10.62 -7.19
CA PHE A 88 12.48 -9.83 -5.98
C PHE A 88 13.88 -9.22 -5.84
N VAL A 89 13.92 -7.94 -5.56
CA VAL A 89 15.12 -7.21 -5.18
C VAL A 89 14.96 -6.79 -3.73
N PHE A 90 15.79 -7.31 -2.87
CA PHE A 90 15.74 -7.04 -1.44
C PHE A 90 16.46 -5.75 -1.05
N ALA A 91 16.26 -5.29 0.17
CA ALA A 91 16.89 -4.09 0.70
C ALA A 91 18.43 -4.20 0.76
N ASP A 92 18.97 -5.42 0.91
CA ASP A 92 20.38 -5.75 0.89
C ASP A 92 20.98 -5.88 -0.52
N SER A 93 20.19 -5.56 -1.56
CA SER A 93 20.54 -5.70 -2.97
C SER A 93 20.71 -7.14 -3.46
N THR A 94 20.33 -8.13 -2.67
CA THR A 94 20.23 -9.51 -3.16
C THR A 94 18.98 -9.67 -4.04
N GLU A 95 19.04 -10.62 -4.98
CA GLU A 95 17.96 -10.87 -5.93
C GLU A 95 17.53 -12.33 -5.86
N GLU A 96 16.23 -12.57 -5.99
CA GLU A 96 15.65 -13.88 -6.05
C GLU A 96 14.62 -13.97 -7.17
N VAL A 97 14.62 -15.07 -7.92
CA VAL A 97 13.69 -15.28 -9.03
C VAL A 97 12.73 -16.41 -8.70
N HIS A 98 11.45 -16.11 -8.73
CA HIS A 98 10.37 -17.06 -8.53
C HIS A 98 9.66 -17.33 -9.86
N ARG A 99 9.54 -18.59 -10.22
CA ARG A 99 8.80 -19.04 -11.42
C ARG A 99 7.55 -19.79 -10.97
N ILE A 100 6.40 -19.25 -11.29
CA ILE A 100 5.10 -19.82 -10.97
C ILE A 100 4.53 -20.34 -12.29
N PRO A 101 4.24 -21.64 -12.41
CA PRO A 101 3.74 -22.20 -13.64
C PRO A 101 2.32 -21.72 -13.96
N ALA A 102 1.92 -21.80 -15.23
CA ALA A 102 0.63 -21.28 -15.72
C ALA A 102 -0.59 -21.96 -15.09
N GLU A 103 -0.42 -23.11 -14.44
CA GLU A 103 -1.45 -23.82 -13.70
C GLU A 103 -2.07 -23.01 -12.57
N ILE A 104 -1.41 -21.94 -12.10
CA ILE A 104 -1.96 -21.05 -11.09
C ILE A 104 -3.30 -20.44 -11.56
N TRP A 105 -3.47 -20.24 -12.86
CA TRP A 105 -4.67 -19.69 -13.49
C TRP A 105 -5.83 -20.69 -13.61
N ARG A 106 -5.62 -21.96 -13.23
CA ARG A 106 -6.59 -23.04 -13.46
C ARG A 106 -7.92 -22.82 -12.75
N LYS A 107 -7.92 -22.19 -11.59
CA LYS A 107 -9.15 -21.93 -10.80
C LYS A 107 -9.82 -20.61 -11.18
N ASN A 108 -9.04 -19.62 -11.52
CA ASN A 108 -9.52 -18.32 -11.93
C ASN A 108 -8.58 -17.77 -13.01
N ASN A 109 -9.13 -17.51 -14.19
CA ASN A 109 -8.39 -17.07 -15.36
C ASN A 109 -8.16 -15.57 -15.41
N GLU A 110 -8.84 -14.80 -14.55
CA GLU A 110 -8.79 -13.35 -14.55
C GLU A 110 -7.88 -12.79 -13.45
N GLU A 111 -7.95 -13.39 -12.25
CA GLU A 111 -7.22 -12.88 -11.09
C GLU A 111 -6.77 -14.03 -10.18
N VAL A 112 -5.51 -13.98 -9.76
CA VAL A 112 -4.94 -14.91 -8.79
C VAL A 112 -4.11 -14.18 -7.75
N SER A 113 -4.15 -14.63 -6.51
CA SER A 113 -3.35 -14.09 -5.42
C SER A 113 -2.41 -15.15 -4.87
N LYS A 114 -1.20 -14.74 -4.54
CA LYS A 114 -0.20 -15.59 -3.88
C LYS A 114 0.51 -14.84 -2.78
N VAL A 115 0.69 -15.49 -1.65
CA VAL A 115 1.45 -14.97 -0.53
C VAL A 115 2.88 -15.50 -0.60
N PHE A 116 3.84 -14.58 -0.45
CA PHE A 116 5.26 -14.89 -0.32
C PHE A 116 5.70 -14.54 1.10
N VAL A 117 6.51 -15.40 1.68
CA VAL A 117 7.08 -15.22 3.01
C VAL A 117 8.58 -15.11 2.86
N THR A 118 9.15 -14.01 3.33
CA THR A 118 10.59 -13.76 3.25
C THR A 118 11.12 -13.24 4.59
N ASP A 119 12.34 -13.56 4.91
CA ASP A 119 13.09 -13.03 6.05
C ASP A 119 13.59 -11.60 5.81
N LYS A 120 13.71 -11.22 4.52
CA LYS A 120 14.24 -9.94 4.08
C LYS A 120 13.14 -9.01 3.57
N VAL A 121 13.36 -7.71 3.71
CA VAL A 121 12.45 -6.70 3.19
C VAL A 121 12.63 -6.58 1.68
N ILE A 122 11.54 -6.75 0.92
CA ILE A 122 11.53 -6.56 -0.53
C ILE A 122 11.50 -5.05 -0.84
N LYS A 123 12.48 -4.58 -1.59
CA LYS A 123 12.57 -3.20 -2.07
C LYS A 123 11.86 -3.01 -3.40
N GLN A 124 11.98 -4.00 -4.28
CA GLN A 124 11.40 -3.93 -5.63
C GLN A 124 10.96 -5.33 -6.09
N ILE A 125 9.87 -5.36 -6.84
CA ILE A 125 9.37 -6.56 -7.51
C ILE A 125 9.29 -6.26 -9.00
N ASN A 126 9.86 -7.14 -9.82
CA ASN A 126 9.77 -7.06 -11.27
C ASN A 126 9.02 -8.29 -11.80
N LEU A 127 7.99 -8.05 -12.58
CA LEU A 127 7.27 -9.08 -13.33
C LEU A 127 7.94 -9.25 -14.69
N ASP A 128 8.15 -10.49 -15.08
CA ASP A 128 8.82 -10.90 -16.33
C ASP A 128 10.13 -10.15 -16.63
N PRO A 129 11.12 -10.25 -15.75
CA PRO A 129 12.39 -9.51 -15.88
C PRO A 129 13.21 -9.90 -17.11
N PHE A 130 12.94 -11.09 -17.66
CA PHE A 130 13.67 -11.65 -18.79
C PHE A 130 12.94 -11.56 -20.12
N LEU A 131 11.70 -11.01 -20.11
CA LEU A 131 10.84 -10.90 -21.29
C LEU A 131 10.54 -12.26 -21.94
N GLU A 132 10.27 -13.24 -21.09
CA GLU A 132 9.94 -14.61 -21.53
C GLU A 132 8.43 -14.81 -21.77
N THR A 133 7.59 -13.85 -21.34
CA THR A 133 6.14 -13.91 -21.51
C THR A 133 5.67 -12.98 -22.63
N ALA A 134 4.43 -13.19 -23.12
CA ALA A 134 3.85 -12.34 -24.16
C ALA A 134 3.16 -11.08 -23.57
N ASP A 135 3.67 -10.56 -22.47
CA ASP A 135 3.16 -9.34 -21.87
C ASP A 135 3.49 -8.10 -22.73
N ILE A 136 2.45 -7.44 -23.22
CA ILE A 136 2.57 -6.28 -24.10
C ILE A 136 2.73 -4.98 -23.29
N ASP A 137 2.06 -4.90 -22.12
CA ASP A 137 2.09 -3.70 -21.27
C ASP A 137 3.10 -3.85 -20.12
N ARG A 138 4.32 -3.49 -20.39
CA ARG A 138 5.43 -3.57 -19.41
C ARG A 138 5.43 -2.43 -18.41
N SER A 139 4.57 -1.44 -18.56
CA SER A 139 4.55 -0.27 -17.67
C SER A 139 4.09 -0.62 -16.25
N ASN A 140 3.32 -1.70 -16.10
CA ASN A 140 2.78 -2.19 -14.84
C ASN A 140 3.59 -3.34 -14.20
N ASN A 141 4.74 -3.70 -14.79
CA ASN A 141 5.56 -4.84 -14.35
C ASN A 141 6.48 -4.53 -13.18
N TYR A 142 6.41 -3.34 -12.61
CA TYR A 142 7.30 -2.89 -11.53
C TYR A 142 6.52 -2.49 -10.28
N TYR A 143 6.99 -2.97 -9.15
CA TYR A 143 6.54 -2.48 -7.85
C TYR A 143 7.76 -2.05 -7.00
N PRO A 144 7.81 -0.84 -6.43
CA PRO A 144 6.87 0.26 -6.63
C PRO A 144 6.78 0.69 -8.09
N SER A 145 5.58 1.19 -8.49
CA SER A 145 5.36 1.62 -9.87
C SER A 145 6.42 2.65 -10.31
N GLN A 146 7.14 2.32 -11.36
CA GLN A 146 8.09 3.25 -11.97
C GLN A 146 7.35 4.07 -13.03
N GLN A 147 7.32 5.37 -12.88
CA GLN A 147 6.85 6.25 -13.94
C GLN A 147 7.86 6.17 -15.10
N GLN A 148 7.55 5.38 -16.11
CA GLN A 148 8.33 5.40 -17.34
C GLN A 148 8.01 6.71 -18.07
N MET A 149 9.04 7.53 -18.28
CA MET A 149 8.89 8.72 -19.10
C MET A 149 8.39 8.33 -20.49
N SER A 150 7.34 8.98 -20.95
CA SER A 150 6.83 8.77 -22.30
C SER A 150 7.91 9.13 -23.33
N ARG A 151 7.85 8.56 -24.54
CA ARG A 151 8.79 8.92 -25.62
C ARG A 151 8.81 10.43 -25.88
N PHE A 152 7.69 11.10 -25.67
CA PHE A 152 7.55 12.53 -25.81
C PHE A 152 8.28 13.30 -24.70
N GLU A 153 8.23 12.83 -23.47
CA GLU A 153 8.97 13.41 -22.33
C GLU A 153 10.48 13.23 -22.49
N LEU A 154 10.94 12.05 -22.92
CA LEU A 154 12.35 11.81 -23.24
C LEU A 154 12.84 12.75 -24.37
N TYR A 155 12.02 12.94 -25.42
CA TYR A 155 12.32 13.86 -26.52
C TYR A 155 12.39 15.32 -26.04
N ARG A 156 11.48 15.75 -25.17
CA ARG A 156 11.51 17.09 -24.57
C ARG A 156 12.75 17.30 -23.71
N GLN A 157 13.12 16.31 -22.93
CA GLN A 157 14.33 16.37 -22.06
C GLN A 157 15.61 16.49 -22.90
N GLN A 158 15.72 15.75 -24.00
CA GLN A 158 16.86 15.81 -24.91
C GLN A 158 17.00 17.17 -25.61
N ARG A 159 15.88 17.88 -25.83
CA ARG A 159 15.88 19.21 -26.46
C ARG A 159 15.92 20.39 -25.48
N GLY A 160 16.08 20.14 -24.19
CA GLY A 160 16.15 21.22 -23.19
C GLY A 160 14.91 22.09 -23.07
N MET A 161 13.73 21.60 -23.49
CA MET A 161 12.48 22.35 -23.36
C MET A 161 12.02 22.39 -21.91
N PRO A 162 11.66 23.57 -21.36
CA PRO A 162 11.24 23.68 -19.96
C PRO A 162 9.97 22.86 -19.72
N GLN A 163 9.93 22.20 -18.55
CA GLN A 163 8.73 21.50 -18.09
C GLN A 163 7.59 22.51 -17.91
N GLY A 164 6.52 22.35 -18.69
CA GLY A 164 5.31 23.14 -18.51
C GLY A 164 4.73 22.87 -17.11
N ARG A 165 4.56 23.91 -16.31
CA ARG A 165 3.79 23.85 -15.07
C ARG A 165 2.33 23.54 -15.43
N THR A 166 1.82 22.43 -14.97
CA THR A 166 0.39 22.16 -14.84
C THR A 166 -0.06 22.56 -13.46
#